data_d08d4b2c0f9a4ce85a7277d668ed3a69
#
_entry.id   d08d4b2c0f9a4ce85a7277d668ed3a69
#
_cell.length_a   1.000
_cell.length_b   1.000
_cell.length_c   1.000
_cell.angle_alpha   90.00
_cell.angle_beta   90.00
_cell.angle_gamma   90.00
#
_symmetry.space_group_name_H-M   'P 1'
#
loop_
_entity.id
_entity.type
_entity.pdbx_description
1 polymer ?
#
loop_
_entity_poly.entity_id
_entity_poly.type
_entity_poly.pdbx_seq_one_letter_code
_entity_poly.pdbx_strand_id
1 'polypeptide(L)'
;MINILIPIDFSPKTKTAISSAFHLFGSENVKYTLVNTYYEPQAASGMLINIKDILHKDSLDGLKKEMEWIKETYPAQENNCSSISHYGDFKISIDALVKKLNIDLVMMSTEPKTDWHHKFLNNHRGLISNHTYPVMIIPSDYKLSKKLSLAYASDLSPLSAHNEEQLEWIKNAFKSVCSKFHVATVQKQNKPHSDVEIEVRNELLNILSEFKPVFNSLADDTISNAINKFIETENIDVLIMTARRHNLLDKLLNNSNTKEMALLCNIPLLVLPE
;
A
#
# COMPACT_ATOMS: atom_id res chain seq x y z
N MET A 1 2.02 17.16 8.43
CA MET A 1 2.33 15.99 9.28
C MET A 1 1.59 14.81 8.72
N ILE A 2 2.27 13.70 8.44
CA ILE A 2 1.69 12.48 7.85
C ILE A 2 1.32 11.51 8.98
N ASN A 3 0.08 11.02 8.99
CA ASN A 3 -0.41 10.04 9.96
C ASN A 3 -0.50 8.66 9.29
N ILE A 4 0.29 7.71 9.76
CA ILE A 4 0.39 6.36 9.19
C ILE A 4 -0.20 5.35 10.17
N LEU A 5 -1.15 4.54 9.70
CA LEU A 5 -1.70 3.41 10.44
C LEU A 5 -1.03 2.12 9.97
N ILE A 6 -0.52 1.34 10.91
CA ILE A 6 0.15 0.07 10.63
C ILE A 6 -0.62 -1.06 11.34
N PRO A 7 -1.51 -1.75 10.64
CA PRO A 7 -2.16 -2.94 11.17
C PRO A 7 -1.12 -4.05 11.39
N ILE A 8 -1.15 -4.68 12.56
CA ILE A 8 -0.20 -5.72 12.95
C ILE A 8 -0.91 -6.97 13.48
N ASP A 9 -0.31 -8.13 13.23
CA ASP A 9 -0.78 -9.44 13.67
C ASP A 9 0.26 -10.20 14.52
N PHE A 10 1.31 -9.49 14.96
CA PHE A 10 2.45 -10.01 15.72
C PHE A 10 3.27 -11.09 15.00
N SER A 11 3.05 -11.30 13.72
CA SER A 11 3.88 -12.19 12.90
C SER A 11 5.21 -11.52 12.52
N PRO A 12 6.22 -12.28 12.05
CA PRO A 12 7.49 -11.70 11.60
C PRO A 12 7.35 -10.59 10.55
N LYS A 13 6.31 -10.64 9.70
CA LYS A 13 6.02 -9.63 8.67
C LYS A 13 5.61 -8.25 9.25
N THR A 14 5.09 -8.20 10.48
CA THR A 14 4.82 -6.96 11.21
C THR A 14 6.05 -6.06 11.24
N LYS A 15 7.21 -6.63 11.55
CA LYS A 15 8.47 -5.87 11.62
C LYS A 15 8.90 -5.31 10.27
N THR A 16 8.61 -6.01 9.18
CA THR A 16 8.86 -5.48 7.82
C THR A 16 7.99 -4.26 7.53
N ALA A 17 6.69 -4.29 7.88
CA ALA A 17 5.82 -3.14 7.70
C ALA A 17 6.30 -1.93 8.49
N ILE A 18 6.65 -2.10 9.78
CA ILE A 18 7.13 -1.04 10.65
C ILE A 18 8.48 -0.48 10.15
N SER A 19 9.45 -1.36 9.88
CA SER A 19 10.77 -0.94 9.39
C SER A 19 10.69 -0.19 8.07
N SER A 20 9.82 -0.64 7.17
CA SER A 20 9.60 0.02 5.88
C SER A 20 8.94 1.38 6.03
N ALA A 21 7.98 1.52 6.95
CA ALA A 21 7.37 2.80 7.25
C ALA A 21 8.41 3.81 7.76
N PHE A 22 9.26 3.39 8.70
CA PHE A 22 10.33 4.23 9.23
C PHE A 22 11.39 4.59 8.19
N HIS A 23 11.71 3.63 7.30
CA HIS A 23 12.64 3.89 6.21
C HIS A 23 12.11 4.92 5.21
N LEU A 24 10.83 4.84 4.86
CA LEU A 24 10.19 5.73 3.88
C LEU A 24 9.93 7.13 4.42
N PHE A 25 9.46 7.23 5.66
CA PHE A 25 8.91 8.48 6.20
C PHE A 25 9.74 9.08 7.34
N GLY A 26 10.72 8.35 7.88
CA GLY A 26 11.64 8.86 8.91
C GLY A 26 11.00 9.17 10.25
N SER A 27 11.45 10.24 10.90
CA SER A 27 10.98 10.69 12.23
C SER A 27 10.45 12.13 12.22
N GLU A 28 10.56 12.86 11.10
CA GLU A 28 10.15 14.25 11.04
C GLU A 28 8.76 14.42 10.43
N ASN A 29 7.88 15.16 11.09
CA ASN A 29 6.52 15.43 10.61
C ASN A 29 5.68 14.19 10.28
N VAL A 30 5.87 13.12 11.03
CA VAL A 30 5.14 11.85 10.86
C VAL A 30 4.68 11.31 12.22
N LYS A 31 3.51 10.66 12.22
CA LYS A 31 3.00 9.85 13.34
C LYS A 31 2.70 8.44 12.87
N TYR A 32 3.10 7.47 13.66
CA TYR A 32 2.84 6.06 13.44
C TYR A 32 1.88 5.52 14.49
N THR A 33 0.83 4.88 14.06
CA THR A 33 -0.12 4.19 14.95
C THR A 33 -0.15 2.72 14.61
N LEU A 34 0.38 1.89 15.50
CA LEU A 34 0.25 0.45 15.39
C LEU A 34 -1.14 0.05 15.86
N VAL A 35 -1.83 -0.80 15.11
CA VAL A 35 -3.13 -1.30 15.53
C VAL A 35 -3.19 -2.82 15.43
N ASN A 36 -3.59 -3.46 16.52
CA ASN A 36 -3.99 -4.86 16.50
C ASN A 36 -5.50 -4.94 16.68
N THR A 37 -6.17 -5.57 15.72
CA THR A 37 -7.61 -5.85 15.78
C THR A 37 -7.82 -7.30 16.18
N TYR A 38 -8.76 -7.53 17.09
CA TYR A 38 -9.14 -8.87 17.52
C TYR A 38 -10.66 -8.99 17.59
N TYR A 39 -11.15 -10.16 17.26
CA TYR A 39 -12.58 -10.44 17.19
C TYR A 39 -12.84 -11.88 17.67
N GLU A 40 -13.91 -12.06 18.43
CA GLU A 40 -14.35 -13.40 18.80
C GLU A 40 -14.91 -14.12 17.58
N PRO A 41 -14.38 -15.28 17.19
CA PRO A 41 -15.09 -16.11 16.23
C PRO A 41 -16.47 -16.42 16.79
N GLN A 42 -17.50 -16.37 15.96
CA GLN A 42 -18.84 -16.82 16.37
C GLN A 42 -18.75 -18.31 16.73
N ALA A 43 -18.33 -18.59 17.95
CA ALA A 43 -18.18 -19.94 18.45
C ALA A 43 -19.48 -20.42 19.03
N ALA A 44 -19.73 -21.68 18.79
CA ALA A 44 -20.80 -22.46 19.32
C ALA A 44 -21.16 -22.02 20.75
N SER A 45 -22.38 -21.56 20.91
CA SER A 45 -23.07 -21.33 22.16
C SER A 45 -22.81 -22.49 23.16
N GLY A 46 -21.97 -22.26 24.15
CA GLY A 46 -21.71 -23.26 25.19
C GLY A 46 -20.40 -23.11 26.00
N MET A 47 -19.46 -22.27 25.59
CA MET A 47 -18.25 -22.05 26.40
C MET A 47 -18.42 -20.85 27.33
N LEU A 48 -18.36 -21.10 28.64
CA LEU A 48 -18.39 -20.10 29.72
C LEU A 48 -17.06 -19.34 29.91
N ILE A 49 -16.12 -19.42 28.94
CA ILE A 49 -14.83 -18.72 29.03
C ILE A 49 -14.99 -17.38 28.32
N ASN A 50 -14.68 -16.29 29.00
CA ASN A 50 -14.65 -14.96 28.41
C ASN A 50 -13.41 -14.80 27.50
N ILE A 51 -13.49 -15.34 26.29
CA ILE A 51 -12.40 -15.32 25.29
C ILE A 51 -12.01 -13.88 24.95
N LYS A 52 -12.95 -12.93 25.01
CA LYS A 52 -12.70 -11.52 24.71
C LYS A 52 -11.62 -10.91 25.59
N ASP A 53 -11.65 -11.18 26.90
CA ASP A 53 -10.67 -10.63 27.84
C ASP A 53 -9.27 -11.23 27.61
N ILE A 54 -9.22 -12.51 27.23
CA ILE A 54 -7.96 -13.18 26.86
C ILE A 54 -7.39 -12.52 25.59
N LEU A 55 -8.18 -12.39 24.53
CA LEU A 55 -7.77 -11.77 23.28
C LEU A 55 -7.34 -10.31 23.49
N HIS A 56 -8.06 -9.57 24.33
CA HIS A 56 -7.69 -8.21 24.69
C HIS A 56 -6.33 -8.14 25.37
N LYS A 57 -6.11 -8.99 26.35
CA LYS A 57 -4.82 -9.08 27.05
C LYS A 57 -3.69 -9.45 26.10
N ASP A 58 -3.88 -10.47 25.25
CA ASP A 58 -2.89 -10.90 24.26
C ASP A 58 -2.56 -9.77 23.28
N SER A 59 -3.56 -9.02 22.85
CA SER A 59 -3.39 -7.84 22.00
C SER A 59 -2.55 -6.76 22.67
N LEU A 60 -2.82 -6.43 23.94
CA LEU A 60 -2.06 -5.44 24.70
C LEU A 60 -0.61 -5.88 24.93
N ASP A 61 -0.42 -7.14 25.33
CA ASP A 61 0.91 -7.72 25.59
C ASP A 61 1.75 -7.78 24.29
N GLY A 62 1.12 -8.11 23.16
CA GLY A 62 1.76 -8.09 21.86
C GLY A 62 2.17 -6.68 21.42
N LEU A 63 1.27 -5.71 21.51
CA LEU A 63 1.55 -4.30 21.21
C LEU A 63 2.68 -3.75 22.07
N LYS A 64 2.70 -4.08 23.36
CA LYS A 64 3.77 -3.67 24.27
C LYS A 64 5.13 -4.18 23.80
N LYS A 65 5.24 -5.45 23.42
CA LYS A 65 6.48 -6.05 22.89
C LYS A 65 6.96 -5.35 21.60
N GLU A 66 6.03 -5.01 20.67
CA GLU A 66 6.39 -4.30 19.47
C GLU A 66 6.87 -2.85 19.77
N MET A 67 6.23 -2.16 20.72
CA MET A 67 6.68 -0.83 21.14
C MET A 67 8.05 -0.87 21.84
N GLU A 68 8.32 -1.88 22.68
CA GLU A 68 9.63 -2.10 23.26
C GLU A 68 10.70 -2.36 22.19
N TRP A 69 10.40 -3.21 21.21
CA TRP A 69 11.29 -3.45 20.07
C TRP A 69 11.57 -2.19 19.25
N ILE A 70 10.54 -1.33 19.01
CA ILE A 70 10.72 -0.05 18.35
C ILE A 70 11.68 0.84 19.12
N LYS A 71 11.49 0.95 20.45
CA LYS A 71 12.34 1.75 21.32
C LYS A 71 13.81 1.31 21.26
N GLU A 72 14.06 0.01 21.24
CA GLU A 72 15.41 -0.55 21.19
C GLU A 72 16.05 -0.41 19.80
N THR A 73 15.28 -0.61 18.73
CA THR A 73 15.80 -0.69 17.35
C THR A 73 15.76 0.66 16.63
N TYR A 74 14.75 1.49 16.93
CA TYR A 74 14.44 2.75 16.24
C TYR A 74 14.17 3.89 17.25
N PRO A 75 15.12 4.27 18.12
CA PRO A 75 14.90 5.26 19.17
C PRO A 75 14.50 6.64 18.63
N ALA A 76 14.89 6.99 17.41
CA ALA A 76 14.50 8.26 16.80
C ALA A 76 13.00 8.35 16.46
N GLN A 77 12.34 7.20 16.26
CA GLN A 77 10.91 7.10 15.93
C GLN A 77 10.02 6.84 17.15
N GLU A 78 10.58 6.48 18.32
CA GLU A 78 9.82 6.08 19.51
C GLU A 78 8.73 7.09 19.87
N ASN A 79 9.09 8.37 19.94
CA ASN A 79 8.18 9.45 20.35
C ASN A 79 7.04 9.72 19.34
N ASN A 80 7.17 9.22 18.12
CA ASN A 80 6.18 9.37 17.05
C ASN A 80 5.25 8.16 16.94
N CYS A 81 5.49 7.12 17.76
CA CYS A 81 4.75 5.87 17.73
C CYS A 81 3.69 5.82 18.85
N SER A 82 2.55 5.28 18.49
CA SER A 82 1.48 4.93 19.42
C SER A 82 0.91 3.55 19.07
N SER A 83 0.18 2.92 20.00
CA SER A 83 -0.44 1.63 19.75
C SER A 83 -1.88 1.58 20.21
N ILE A 84 -2.72 0.84 19.48
CA ILE A 84 -4.15 0.69 19.73
C ILE A 84 -4.52 -0.78 19.67
N SER A 85 -5.10 -1.30 20.76
CA SER A 85 -5.80 -2.58 20.79
C SER A 85 -7.27 -2.32 20.48
N HIS A 86 -7.81 -2.87 19.39
CA HIS A 86 -9.15 -2.58 18.93
C HIS A 86 -9.98 -3.86 18.76
N TYR A 87 -11.13 -3.91 19.47
CA TYR A 87 -12.09 -5.00 19.31
C TYR A 87 -12.99 -4.75 18.11
N GLY A 88 -13.01 -5.68 17.16
CA GLY A 88 -13.89 -5.62 15.99
C GLY A 88 -13.32 -6.30 14.76
N ASP A 89 -14.15 -6.41 13.73
CA ASP A 89 -13.73 -6.85 12.40
C ASP A 89 -12.62 -5.98 11.85
N PHE A 90 -11.66 -6.61 11.19
CA PHE A 90 -10.45 -5.94 10.69
C PHE A 90 -10.77 -4.73 9.80
N LYS A 91 -11.56 -4.94 8.73
CA LYS A 91 -11.87 -3.87 7.78
C LYS A 91 -12.66 -2.74 8.41
N ILE A 92 -13.72 -3.07 9.15
CA ILE A 92 -14.59 -2.09 9.82
C ILE A 92 -13.77 -1.26 10.81
N SER A 93 -12.87 -1.92 11.56
CA SER A 93 -11.99 -1.26 12.52
C SER A 93 -11.01 -0.30 11.85
N ILE A 94 -10.35 -0.72 10.77
CA ILE A 94 -9.42 0.14 10.02
C ILE A 94 -10.16 1.35 9.45
N ASP A 95 -11.30 1.16 8.78
CA ASP A 95 -12.09 2.27 8.22
C ASP A 95 -12.52 3.30 9.28
N ALA A 96 -12.90 2.82 10.48
CA ALA A 96 -13.26 3.69 11.60
C ALA A 96 -12.06 4.46 12.15
N LEU A 97 -10.91 3.79 12.32
CA LEU A 97 -9.68 4.39 12.83
C LEU A 97 -9.06 5.38 11.85
N VAL A 98 -9.11 5.11 10.55
CA VAL A 98 -8.66 6.05 9.52
C VAL A 98 -9.39 7.38 9.65
N LYS A 99 -10.70 7.36 9.75
CA LYS A 99 -11.51 8.57 9.93
C LYS A 99 -11.25 9.26 11.28
N LYS A 100 -11.21 8.47 12.38
CA LYS A 100 -11.06 9.01 13.74
C LYS A 100 -9.70 9.68 13.96
N LEU A 101 -8.64 9.14 13.38
CA LEU A 101 -7.27 9.58 13.59
C LEU A 101 -6.73 10.43 12.43
N ASN A 102 -7.55 10.73 11.42
CA ASN A 102 -7.14 11.42 10.18
C ASN A 102 -5.90 10.77 9.58
N ILE A 103 -5.99 9.47 9.29
CA ILE A 103 -4.89 8.70 8.72
C ILE A 103 -4.74 9.02 7.22
N ASP A 104 -3.52 9.33 6.82
CA ASP A 104 -3.17 9.64 5.43
C ASP A 104 -2.74 8.39 4.65
N LEU A 105 -2.24 7.34 5.35
CA LEU A 105 -1.75 6.12 4.74
C LEU A 105 -1.93 4.93 5.66
N VAL A 106 -2.46 3.83 5.13
CA VAL A 106 -2.42 2.51 5.80
C VAL A 106 -1.28 1.70 5.19
N MET A 107 -0.34 1.22 6.03
CA MET A 107 0.77 0.39 5.60
C MET A 107 0.70 -1.01 6.21
N MET A 108 0.86 -2.03 5.38
CA MET A 108 0.86 -3.43 5.84
C MET A 108 1.88 -4.27 5.09
N SER A 109 2.27 -5.39 5.68
CA SER A 109 3.12 -6.37 5.02
C SER A 109 2.35 -7.65 4.74
N THR A 110 2.73 -8.33 3.66
CA THR A 110 2.13 -9.61 3.23
C THR A 110 3.17 -10.72 3.20
N GLU A 111 2.73 -11.97 3.34
CA GLU A 111 3.61 -13.12 3.17
C GLU A 111 4.10 -13.29 1.73
N PRO A 112 5.33 -13.84 1.51
CA PRO A 112 5.85 -14.04 0.15
C PRO A 112 5.08 -15.12 -0.60
N LYS A 113 4.95 -14.93 -1.89
CA LYS A 113 4.69 -15.82 -3.04
C LYS A 113 3.69 -17.00 -2.98
N THR A 114 3.58 -17.80 -1.94
CA THR A 114 2.88 -19.10 -2.04
C THR A 114 1.40 -19.07 -1.71
N ASP A 115 0.96 -18.14 -0.87
CA ASP A 115 -0.44 -18.03 -0.42
C ASP A 115 -1.07 -16.65 -0.68
N TRP A 116 -0.33 -15.76 -1.33
CA TRP A 116 -0.71 -14.37 -1.52
C TRP A 116 -2.07 -14.22 -2.21
N HIS A 117 -2.28 -15.02 -3.29
CA HIS A 117 -3.49 -14.95 -4.09
C HIS A 117 -4.76 -15.29 -3.30
N HIS A 118 -4.72 -16.34 -2.51
CA HIS A 118 -5.90 -16.79 -1.76
C HIS A 118 -6.10 -16.05 -0.45
N LYS A 119 -5.05 -15.85 0.32
CA LYS A 119 -5.15 -15.19 1.64
C LYS A 119 -5.22 -13.67 1.51
N PHE A 120 -4.45 -13.07 0.62
CA PHE A 120 -4.44 -11.62 0.45
C PHE A 120 -5.73 -11.12 -0.17
N LEU A 121 -6.15 -11.70 -1.30
CA LEU A 121 -7.40 -11.32 -1.94
C LEU A 121 -8.62 -11.60 -1.06
N ASN A 122 -8.65 -12.71 -0.33
CA ASN A 122 -9.79 -13.02 0.53
C ASN A 122 -9.83 -12.16 1.80
N ASN A 123 -8.69 -11.87 2.42
CA ASN A 123 -8.64 -11.14 3.69
C ASN A 123 -8.50 -9.61 3.51
N HIS A 124 -7.86 -9.14 2.43
CA HIS A 124 -7.53 -7.73 2.23
C HIS A 124 -8.12 -7.10 0.97
N ARG A 125 -8.81 -7.88 0.12
CA ARG A 125 -9.48 -7.36 -1.09
C ARG A 125 -10.43 -6.20 -0.77
N GLY A 126 -11.12 -6.27 0.35
CA GLY A 126 -11.99 -5.20 0.83
C GLY A 126 -11.26 -3.90 1.15
N LEU A 127 -10.00 -3.98 1.60
CA LEU A 127 -9.16 -2.80 1.84
C LEU A 127 -8.59 -2.20 0.55
N ILE A 128 -8.42 -3.01 -0.52
CA ILE A 128 -7.82 -2.56 -1.76
C ILE A 128 -8.86 -2.07 -2.76
N SER A 129 -10.05 -2.68 -2.78
CA SER A 129 -11.05 -2.42 -3.82
C SER A 129 -12.08 -1.35 -3.47
N ASN A 130 -12.28 -1.03 -2.18
CA ASN A 130 -13.33 -0.11 -1.72
C ASN A 130 -12.83 0.70 -0.52
N HIS A 131 -11.71 1.37 -0.65
CA HIS A 131 -11.17 2.24 0.38
C HIS A 131 -11.20 3.72 -0.06
N THR A 132 -11.19 4.61 0.92
CA THR A 132 -11.18 6.07 0.74
C THR A 132 -9.86 6.71 1.18
N TYR A 133 -8.80 5.91 1.28
CA TYR A 133 -7.47 6.30 1.77
C TYR A 133 -6.38 5.49 1.07
N PRO A 134 -5.18 6.01 0.90
CA PRO A 134 -4.06 5.26 0.35
C PRO A 134 -3.70 4.03 1.18
N VAL A 135 -3.42 2.91 0.51
CA VAL A 135 -2.97 1.65 1.14
C VAL A 135 -1.66 1.22 0.50
N MET A 136 -0.63 1.04 1.30
CA MET A 136 0.66 0.52 0.85
C MET A 136 0.88 -0.90 1.38
N ILE A 137 1.20 -1.80 0.47
CA ILE A 137 1.42 -3.20 0.75
C ILE A 137 2.87 -3.54 0.43
N ILE A 138 3.57 -4.12 1.39
CA ILE A 138 4.99 -4.44 1.28
C ILE A 138 5.18 -5.95 1.41
N PRO A 139 5.80 -6.63 0.43
CA PRO A 139 6.19 -8.02 0.59
C PRO A 139 7.16 -8.18 1.76
N SER A 140 6.94 -9.19 2.60
CA SER A 140 7.71 -9.34 3.85
C SER A 140 9.21 -9.66 3.66
N ASP A 141 9.58 -10.12 2.48
CA ASP A 141 10.96 -10.38 2.07
C ASP A 141 11.60 -9.21 1.30
N TYR A 142 10.83 -8.13 1.04
CA TYR A 142 11.33 -6.97 0.31
C TYR A 142 12.14 -6.04 1.21
N LYS A 143 13.28 -5.59 0.68
CA LYS A 143 14.13 -4.60 1.35
C LYS A 143 14.16 -3.33 0.52
N LEU A 144 13.61 -2.26 1.07
CA LEU A 144 13.62 -0.95 0.43
C LEU A 144 15.02 -0.40 0.29
N SER A 145 15.33 0.13 -0.89
CA SER A 145 16.56 0.88 -1.17
C SER A 145 16.50 2.27 -0.53
N LYS A 146 17.65 2.90 -0.26
CA LYS A 146 17.69 4.28 0.26
C LYS A 146 17.08 5.31 -0.68
N LYS A 147 17.16 5.05 -1.98
CA LYS A 147 16.54 5.84 -3.04
C LYS A 147 15.72 4.91 -3.91
N LEU A 148 14.51 5.32 -4.23
CA LEU A 148 13.51 4.49 -4.87
C LEU A 148 13.24 4.93 -6.31
N SER A 149 13.10 3.96 -7.18
CA SER A 149 12.49 4.12 -8.50
C SER A 149 10.99 3.84 -8.37
N LEU A 150 10.17 4.87 -8.56
CA LEU A 150 8.71 4.80 -8.43
C LEU A 150 8.05 4.70 -9.81
N ALA A 151 6.99 3.92 -9.94
CA ALA A 151 6.20 3.86 -11.17
C ALA A 151 4.71 4.05 -10.88
N TYR A 152 4.11 5.08 -11.47
CA TYR A 152 2.67 5.28 -11.50
C TYR A 152 2.09 4.64 -12.77
N ALA A 153 1.33 3.57 -12.61
CA ALA A 153 0.63 2.92 -13.71
C ALA A 153 -0.70 3.65 -13.97
N SER A 154 -0.79 4.33 -15.12
CA SER A 154 -1.92 5.13 -15.55
C SER A 154 -2.52 4.59 -16.84
N ASP A 155 -3.84 4.65 -16.97
CA ASP A 155 -4.54 4.42 -18.23
C ASP A 155 -4.78 5.72 -19.02
N LEU A 156 -4.23 6.82 -18.55
CA LEU A 156 -4.40 8.18 -19.09
C LEU A 156 -5.87 8.61 -19.22
N SER A 157 -6.74 8.10 -18.36
CA SER A 157 -8.10 8.62 -18.19
C SER A 157 -8.07 10.00 -17.53
N PRO A 158 -9.04 10.89 -17.81
CA PRO A 158 -9.12 12.21 -17.18
C PRO A 158 -8.97 12.15 -15.66
N LEU A 159 -8.17 13.06 -15.12
CA LEU A 159 -7.96 13.18 -13.69
C LEU A 159 -9.17 13.88 -13.04
N SER A 160 -9.61 13.37 -11.89
CA SER A 160 -10.50 14.11 -11.01
C SER A 160 -9.69 15.00 -10.06
N ALA A 161 -10.30 16.01 -9.47
CA ALA A 161 -9.65 16.83 -8.43
C ALA A 161 -9.08 15.97 -7.30
N HIS A 162 -9.76 14.89 -6.94
CA HIS A 162 -9.27 13.94 -5.94
C HIS A 162 -8.00 13.18 -6.39
N ASN A 163 -7.92 12.81 -7.68
CA ASN A 163 -6.68 12.20 -8.20
C ASN A 163 -5.51 13.18 -8.20
N GLU A 164 -5.75 14.45 -8.52
CA GLU A 164 -4.72 15.49 -8.43
C GLU A 164 -4.21 15.65 -7.00
N GLU A 165 -5.10 15.74 -6.01
CA GLU A 165 -4.74 15.81 -4.59
C GLU A 165 -3.87 14.61 -4.16
N GLN A 166 -4.20 13.41 -4.63
CA GLN A 166 -3.42 12.21 -4.33
C GLN A 166 -2.03 12.22 -4.97
N LEU A 167 -1.92 12.69 -6.21
CA LEU A 167 -0.63 12.84 -6.89
C LEU A 167 0.24 13.89 -6.20
N GLU A 168 -0.34 14.99 -5.75
CA GLU A 168 0.34 15.98 -4.91
C GLU A 168 0.79 15.38 -3.56
N TRP A 169 -0.06 14.56 -2.93
CA TRP A 169 0.31 13.84 -1.72
C TRP A 169 1.51 12.90 -1.97
N ILE A 170 1.51 12.11 -3.06
CA ILE A 170 2.64 11.25 -3.44
C ILE A 170 3.91 12.07 -3.57
N LYS A 171 3.85 13.21 -4.29
CA LYS A 171 4.99 14.09 -4.47
C LYS A 171 5.59 14.50 -3.12
N ASN A 172 4.76 14.95 -2.20
CA ASN A 172 5.20 15.38 -0.88
C ASN A 172 5.72 14.22 -0.01
N ALA A 173 5.05 13.07 -0.06
CA ALA A 173 5.38 11.90 0.75
C ALA A 173 6.70 11.22 0.32
N PHE A 174 6.99 11.18 -0.98
CA PHE A 174 8.15 10.44 -1.52
C PHE A 174 9.30 11.32 -2.00
N LYS A 175 9.19 12.64 -1.90
CA LYS A 175 10.22 13.60 -2.35
C LYS A 175 11.63 13.29 -1.85
N SER A 176 11.76 12.91 -0.60
CA SER A 176 13.08 12.65 0.04
C SER A 176 13.72 11.34 -0.41
N VAL A 177 12.92 10.36 -0.83
CA VAL A 177 13.38 9.00 -1.17
C VAL A 177 13.33 8.69 -2.66
N CYS A 178 12.56 9.43 -3.46
CA CYS A 178 12.44 9.22 -4.91
C CYS A 178 13.75 9.58 -5.63
N SER A 179 14.27 8.65 -6.42
CA SER A 179 15.42 8.87 -7.32
C SER A 179 14.98 8.99 -8.78
N LYS A 180 13.96 8.24 -9.17
CA LYS A 180 13.40 8.21 -10.52
C LYS A 180 11.89 8.00 -10.43
N PHE A 181 11.14 8.72 -11.23
CA PHE A 181 9.69 8.57 -11.30
C PHE A 181 9.25 8.24 -12.71
N HIS A 182 8.52 7.15 -12.86
CA HIS A 182 7.98 6.71 -14.13
C HIS A 182 6.47 6.87 -14.15
N VAL A 183 5.93 7.26 -15.30
CA VAL A 183 4.51 7.12 -15.62
C VAL A 183 4.41 6.04 -16.70
N ALA A 184 3.83 4.90 -16.36
CA ALA A 184 3.71 3.74 -17.22
C ALA A 184 2.28 3.57 -17.74
N THR A 185 2.12 3.44 -19.06
CA THR A 185 0.82 3.23 -19.70
C THR A 185 0.86 1.98 -20.55
N VAL A 186 -0.07 1.05 -20.35
CA VAL A 186 -0.18 -0.13 -21.19
C VAL A 186 -1.10 0.15 -22.36
N GLN A 187 -0.57 0.07 -23.56
CA GLN A 187 -1.30 0.36 -24.82
C GLN A 187 -1.21 -0.84 -25.77
N LYS A 188 -2.22 -0.98 -26.64
CA LYS A 188 -2.10 -1.86 -27.80
C LYS A 188 -1.05 -1.30 -28.76
N GLN A 189 -0.22 -2.17 -29.32
CA GLN A 189 0.85 -1.79 -30.25
C GLN A 189 0.34 -0.85 -31.34
N ASN A 190 1.11 0.22 -31.63
CA ASN A 190 0.89 1.17 -32.72
C ASN A 190 -0.39 2.04 -32.67
N LYS A 191 -1.03 2.19 -31.50
CA LYS A 191 -2.12 3.16 -31.37
C LYS A 191 -1.56 4.52 -30.95
N PRO A 192 -1.74 5.61 -31.77
CA PRO A 192 -1.37 6.96 -31.34
C PRO A 192 -2.21 7.37 -30.14
N HIS A 193 -1.64 8.24 -29.28
CA HIS A 193 -2.40 8.85 -28.19
C HIS A 193 -3.52 9.73 -28.72
N SER A 194 -4.67 9.67 -28.10
CA SER A 194 -5.79 10.60 -28.35
C SER A 194 -5.46 11.98 -27.76
N ASP A 195 -6.18 13.02 -28.19
CA ASP A 195 -6.01 14.37 -27.64
C ASP A 195 -6.22 14.39 -26.11
N VAL A 196 -7.19 13.63 -25.60
CA VAL A 196 -7.46 13.47 -24.16
C VAL A 196 -6.27 12.83 -23.44
N GLU A 197 -5.67 11.77 -23.99
CA GLU A 197 -4.49 11.12 -23.39
C GLU A 197 -3.29 12.07 -23.37
N ILE A 198 -3.13 12.92 -24.39
CA ILE A 198 -2.08 13.96 -24.45
C ILE A 198 -2.31 15.02 -23.38
N GLU A 199 -3.55 15.46 -23.17
CA GLU A 199 -3.93 16.44 -22.15
C GLU A 199 -3.61 15.90 -20.74
N VAL A 200 -4.09 14.69 -20.41
CA VAL A 200 -3.80 14.02 -19.13
C VAL A 200 -2.30 13.83 -18.89
N ARG A 201 -1.55 13.50 -19.95
CA ARG A 201 -0.09 13.40 -19.86
C ARG A 201 0.55 14.73 -19.48
N ASN A 202 0.07 15.85 -20.03
CA ASN A 202 0.56 17.18 -19.69
C ASN A 202 0.18 17.57 -18.25
N GLU A 203 -1.02 17.22 -17.78
CA GLU A 203 -1.43 17.40 -16.39
C GLU A 203 -0.52 16.63 -15.43
N LEU A 204 -0.28 15.35 -15.69
CA LEU A 204 0.65 14.51 -14.91
C LEU A 204 2.06 15.09 -14.90
N LEU A 205 2.54 15.60 -16.02
CA LEU A 205 3.85 16.25 -16.13
C LEU A 205 3.93 17.49 -15.24
N ASN A 206 2.88 18.29 -15.20
CA ASN A 206 2.82 19.50 -14.37
C ASN A 206 2.79 19.15 -12.88
N ILE A 207 1.90 18.25 -12.44
CA ILE A 207 1.74 17.85 -11.05
C ILE A 207 3.03 17.23 -10.52
N LEU A 208 3.63 16.32 -11.29
CA LEU A 208 4.82 15.55 -10.92
C LEU A 208 6.14 16.19 -11.39
N SER A 209 6.12 17.47 -11.76
CA SER A 209 7.27 18.17 -12.36
C SER A 209 8.55 18.11 -11.52
N GLU A 210 8.46 18.12 -10.20
CA GLU A 210 9.61 17.99 -9.29
C GLU A 210 10.36 16.66 -9.46
N PHE A 211 9.66 15.60 -9.83
CA PHE A 211 10.25 14.28 -10.09
C PHE A 211 10.81 14.12 -11.50
N LYS A 212 10.51 15.05 -12.40
CA LYS A 212 10.86 14.96 -13.84
C LYS A 212 10.45 13.61 -14.43
N PRO A 213 9.14 13.29 -14.46
CA PRO A 213 8.66 11.95 -14.74
C PRO A 213 9.06 11.47 -16.13
N VAL A 214 9.45 10.20 -16.24
CA VAL A 214 9.72 9.51 -17.49
C VAL A 214 8.47 8.76 -17.92
N PHE A 215 7.94 9.08 -19.11
CA PHE A 215 6.76 8.41 -19.63
C PHE A 215 7.15 7.16 -20.44
N ASN A 216 6.55 6.04 -20.10
CA ASN A 216 6.79 4.73 -20.70
C ASN A 216 5.49 4.17 -21.28
N SER A 217 5.48 3.93 -22.59
CA SER A 217 4.40 3.20 -23.26
C SER A 217 4.78 1.72 -23.33
N LEU A 218 4.00 0.89 -22.66
CA LEU A 218 4.25 -0.55 -22.52
C LEU A 218 3.35 -1.30 -23.52
N ALA A 219 3.92 -2.27 -24.22
CA ALA A 219 3.19 -3.12 -25.16
C ALA A 219 3.48 -4.60 -24.85
N ASP A 220 2.41 -5.36 -24.60
CA ASP A 220 2.46 -6.81 -24.42
C ASP A 220 1.06 -7.39 -24.67
N ASP A 221 0.96 -8.71 -24.76
CA ASP A 221 -0.30 -9.43 -24.93
C ASP A 221 -1.22 -9.29 -23.72
N THR A 222 -0.65 -9.14 -22.53
CA THR A 222 -1.38 -8.91 -21.28
C THR A 222 -0.82 -7.73 -20.50
N ILE A 223 -1.70 -7.04 -19.75
CA ILE A 223 -1.32 -5.92 -18.88
C ILE A 223 -0.32 -6.36 -17.82
N SER A 224 -0.53 -7.56 -17.24
CA SER A 224 0.33 -8.11 -16.20
C SER A 224 1.75 -8.33 -16.71
N ASN A 225 1.91 -8.92 -17.90
CA ASN A 225 3.23 -9.15 -18.50
C ASN A 225 3.93 -7.85 -18.82
N ALA A 226 3.21 -6.88 -19.40
CA ALA A 226 3.76 -5.56 -19.71
C ALA A 226 4.34 -4.88 -18.47
N ILE A 227 3.56 -4.85 -17.38
CA ILE A 227 3.96 -4.21 -16.12
C ILE A 227 5.11 -4.98 -15.46
N ASN A 228 5.05 -6.32 -15.42
CA ASN A 228 6.11 -7.13 -14.81
C ASN A 228 7.45 -6.96 -15.53
N LYS A 229 7.45 -7.03 -16.86
CA LYS A 229 8.63 -6.79 -17.68
C LYS A 229 9.20 -5.38 -17.45
N PHE A 230 8.32 -4.38 -17.34
CA PHE A 230 8.71 -3.02 -17.05
C PHE A 230 9.34 -2.88 -15.66
N ILE A 231 8.74 -3.49 -14.61
CA ILE A 231 9.28 -3.52 -13.25
C ILE A 231 10.72 -4.07 -13.25
N GLU A 232 10.95 -5.19 -13.93
CA GLU A 232 12.26 -5.82 -14.01
C GLU A 232 13.26 -4.98 -14.83
N THR A 233 12.86 -4.48 -16.00
CA THR A 233 13.73 -3.74 -16.91
C THR A 233 14.18 -2.40 -16.33
N GLU A 234 13.27 -1.67 -15.70
CA GLU A 234 13.53 -0.33 -15.13
C GLU A 234 13.92 -0.37 -13.65
N ASN A 235 14.00 -1.58 -13.05
CA ASN A 235 14.28 -1.78 -11.62
C ASN A 235 13.37 -0.93 -10.75
N ILE A 236 12.06 -1.09 -10.91
CA ILE A 236 11.06 -0.35 -10.14
C ILE A 236 10.99 -0.89 -8.72
N ASP A 237 11.13 -0.01 -7.73
CA ASP A 237 11.05 -0.34 -6.30
C ASP A 237 9.62 -0.28 -5.75
N VAL A 238 8.76 0.60 -6.28
CA VAL A 238 7.37 0.76 -5.84
C VAL A 238 6.46 0.97 -7.03
N LEU A 239 5.43 0.16 -7.16
CA LEU A 239 4.36 0.36 -8.12
C LEU A 239 3.21 1.14 -7.46
N ILE A 240 2.72 2.17 -8.12
CA ILE A 240 1.61 3.01 -7.68
C ILE A 240 0.45 2.85 -8.66
N MET A 241 -0.74 2.59 -8.17
CA MET A 241 -1.94 2.39 -8.97
C MET A 241 -3.17 3.03 -8.31
N THR A 242 -4.13 3.48 -9.11
CA THR A 242 -5.42 3.97 -8.61
C THR A 242 -6.47 2.86 -8.67
N ALA A 243 -7.23 2.68 -7.58
CA ALA A 243 -8.31 1.69 -7.47
C ALA A 243 -9.59 2.20 -8.15
N ARG A 244 -9.61 2.31 -9.47
CA ARG A 244 -10.82 2.64 -10.24
C ARG A 244 -11.53 1.37 -10.69
N ARG A 245 -12.87 1.37 -10.72
CA ARG A 245 -13.67 0.28 -11.31
C ARG A 245 -13.31 0.13 -12.79
N HIS A 246 -13.07 -1.11 -13.23
CA HIS A 246 -12.70 -1.48 -14.61
C HIS A 246 -11.32 -1.01 -15.10
N ASN A 247 -10.44 -0.56 -14.21
CA ASN A 247 -9.08 -0.09 -14.54
C ASN A 247 -8.02 -1.18 -14.52
N LEU A 248 -6.76 -0.69 -14.70
CA LEU A 248 -5.56 -1.55 -14.69
C LEU A 248 -5.52 -2.45 -13.44
N LEU A 249 -5.82 -1.93 -12.26
CA LEU A 249 -5.83 -2.71 -11.02
C LEU A 249 -6.91 -3.81 -11.05
N ASP A 250 -8.14 -3.49 -11.44
CA ASP A 250 -9.22 -4.48 -11.57
C ASP A 250 -8.90 -5.56 -12.62
N LYS A 251 -8.32 -5.16 -13.75
CA LYS A 251 -7.90 -6.10 -14.80
C LYS A 251 -6.77 -7.01 -14.31
N LEU A 252 -5.84 -6.46 -13.51
CA LEU A 252 -4.77 -7.21 -12.90
C LEU A 252 -5.31 -8.19 -11.83
N LEU A 253 -6.24 -7.74 -10.98
CA LEU A 253 -6.78 -8.55 -9.89
C LEU A 253 -7.81 -9.61 -10.36
N ASN A 254 -8.57 -9.35 -11.43
CA ASN A 254 -9.66 -10.22 -11.86
C ASN A 254 -9.30 -11.16 -13.01
N ASN A 255 -8.32 -10.85 -13.86
CA ASN A 255 -7.97 -11.61 -15.06
C ASN A 255 -6.70 -12.46 -14.90
N SER A 256 -6.14 -12.56 -13.71
CA SER A 256 -4.82 -13.17 -13.56
C SER A 256 -4.85 -14.69 -13.42
N ASN A 257 -4.13 -15.36 -14.29
CA ASN A 257 -3.52 -16.64 -13.98
C ASN A 257 -2.55 -16.46 -12.81
N THR A 258 -2.57 -17.40 -11.86
CA THR A 258 -1.81 -17.38 -10.59
C THR A 258 -0.30 -17.02 -10.75
N LYS A 259 0.29 -17.28 -11.92
CA LYS A 259 1.69 -16.99 -12.24
C LYS A 259 1.95 -15.52 -12.58
N GLU A 260 1.01 -14.82 -13.23
CA GLU A 260 1.17 -13.44 -13.68
C GLU A 260 1.10 -12.44 -12.51
N MET A 261 0.25 -12.75 -11.52
CA MET A 261 0.16 -11.96 -10.29
C MET A 261 1.34 -12.15 -9.34
N ALA A 262 2.02 -13.29 -9.39
CA ALA A 262 3.14 -13.59 -8.51
C ALA A 262 4.30 -12.59 -8.65
N LEU A 263 4.46 -11.95 -9.81
CA LEU A 263 5.52 -10.98 -10.06
C LEU A 263 5.17 -9.57 -9.53
N LEU A 264 3.90 -9.15 -9.62
CA LEU A 264 3.44 -7.88 -9.01
C LEU A 264 3.59 -7.87 -7.49
N CYS A 265 3.67 -9.05 -6.88
CA CYS A 265 3.80 -9.23 -5.43
C CYS A 265 5.24 -9.19 -4.92
N ASN A 266 6.23 -8.99 -5.79
CA ASN A 266 7.64 -8.97 -5.42
C ASN A 266 8.13 -7.59 -5.02
N ILE A 267 7.38 -6.53 -5.30
CA ILE A 267 7.70 -5.15 -4.94
C ILE A 267 6.53 -4.51 -4.18
N PRO A 268 6.80 -3.48 -3.39
CA PRO A 268 5.76 -2.66 -2.77
C PRO A 268 4.73 -2.12 -3.76
N LEU A 269 3.46 -2.22 -3.39
CA LEU A 269 2.32 -1.69 -4.14
C LEU A 269 1.63 -0.62 -3.32
N LEU A 270 1.56 0.60 -3.84
CA LEU A 270 0.74 1.69 -3.31
C LEU A 270 -0.55 1.80 -4.11
N VAL A 271 -1.67 1.57 -3.46
CA VAL A 271 -3.01 1.71 -4.05
C VAL A 271 -3.64 3.00 -3.56
N LEU A 272 -3.98 3.88 -4.49
CA LEU A 272 -4.69 5.12 -4.25
C LEU A 272 -6.19 4.87 -4.34
N PRO A 273 -7.03 5.50 -3.53
CA PRO A 273 -8.49 5.44 -3.68
C PRO A 273 -8.95 6.11 -4.97
N GLU A 274 -10.21 5.84 -5.37
CA GLU A 274 -10.85 6.51 -6.51
C GLU A 274 -11.37 7.89 -6.13
#